data_57c2682cc6e7dfaaeb86b60713ffd544
#
_entry.id   57c2682cc6e7dfaaeb86b60713ffd544
#
_cell.length_a   1.000
_cell.length_b   1.000
_cell.length_c   1.000
_cell.angle_alpha   90.00
_cell.angle_beta   90.00
_cell.angle_gamma   90.00
#
_symmetry.space_group_name_H-M   'P 1'
#
loop_
_entity.id
_entity.type
_entity.pdbx_description
1 polymer ?
#
loop_
_entity_poly.entity_id
_entity_poly.type
_entity_poly.pdbx_seq_one_letter_code
_entity_poly.pdbx_strand_id
1 'polypeptide(L)'
;MRAERGFTLLEMLVVLLIAGLMSTLSIAWLDSGKAPVHQALERLASASRQQAELALHGGEIRGLRWNGSRPEFVRLIDERWQAEPVALGDWPPVLQADWPASREPRLVFTPSGVARSAALNWHWPEGAQRWQWNGAGQLHRAPR
;
A
#
# COMPACT_ATOMS: atom_id res chain seq x y z
N MET A 1 41.54 44.13 27.63
CA MET A 1 41.73 42.73 27.86
C MET A 1 40.67 41.98 27.09
N ARG A 2 41.07 41.14 26.23
CA ARG A 2 40.15 40.36 25.47
C ARG A 2 39.87 39.03 26.21
N ALA A 3 38.63 38.81 26.58
CA ALA A 3 38.24 37.53 27.10
C ALA A 3 38.14 36.53 25.94
N GLU A 4 39.07 35.62 25.89
CA GLU A 4 38.91 34.47 24.99
C GLU A 4 37.88 33.54 25.59
N ARG A 5 36.74 33.45 24.93
CA ARG A 5 35.70 32.53 25.32
C ARG A 5 35.83 31.28 24.50
N GLY A 6 36.35 30.23 25.12
CA GLY A 6 36.17 28.89 24.58
C GLY A 6 34.69 28.49 24.67
N PHE A 7 34.26 27.67 23.79
CA PHE A 7 32.92 27.10 23.89
C PHE A 7 32.77 26.28 25.17
N THR A 8 31.72 26.54 25.92
CA THR A 8 31.43 25.78 27.11
C THR A 8 30.89 24.39 26.72
N LEU A 9 31.06 23.43 27.62
CA LEU A 9 30.56 22.08 27.42
C LEU A 9 29.04 22.10 27.22
N LEU A 10 28.33 22.95 27.96
CA LEU A 10 26.89 23.12 27.83
C LEU A 10 26.50 23.67 26.45
N GLU A 11 27.26 24.61 25.92
CA GLU A 11 27.03 25.20 24.61
C GLU A 11 27.19 24.16 23.49
N MET A 12 28.20 23.30 23.59
CA MET A 12 28.39 22.17 22.68
C MET A 12 27.26 21.15 22.75
N LEU A 13 26.78 20.85 23.95
CA LEU A 13 25.63 19.95 24.14
C LEU A 13 24.37 20.52 23.52
N VAL A 14 24.10 21.80 23.65
CA VAL A 14 22.94 22.47 23.05
C VAL A 14 23.04 22.45 21.52
N VAL A 15 24.21 22.73 20.97
CA VAL A 15 24.43 22.70 19.51
C VAL A 15 24.21 21.29 18.97
N LEU A 16 24.74 20.26 19.62
CA LEU A 16 24.55 18.88 19.23
C LEU A 16 23.08 18.44 19.35
N LEU A 17 22.37 18.90 20.36
CA LEU A 17 20.95 18.64 20.54
C LEU A 17 20.14 19.25 19.40
N ILE A 18 20.39 20.50 19.06
CA ILE A 18 19.70 21.19 17.96
C ILE A 18 20.01 20.51 16.61
N ALA A 19 21.28 20.19 16.37
CA ALA A 19 21.69 19.47 15.15
C ALA A 19 21.03 18.10 15.03
N GLY A 20 20.94 17.36 16.13
CA GLY A 20 20.25 16.07 16.19
C GLY A 20 18.76 16.19 15.91
N LEU A 21 18.09 17.18 16.50
CA LEU A 21 16.66 17.43 16.27
C LEU A 21 16.39 17.84 14.82
N MET A 22 17.22 18.68 14.24
CA MET A 22 17.08 19.09 12.84
C MET A 22 17.29 17.92 11.87
N SER A 23 18.23 17.04 12.18
CA SER A 23 18.48 15.85 11.37
C SER A 23 17.30 14.89 11.36
N THR A 24 16.67 14.67 12.51
CA THR A 24 15.49 13.79 12.60
C THR A 24 14.28 14.36 11.88
N LEU A 25 14.07 15.67 11.97
CA LEU A 25 12.99 16.34 11.24
C LEU A 25 13.19 16.25 9.73
N SER A 26 14.40 16.40 9.25
CA SER A 26 14.70 16.30 7.80
C SER A 26 14.40 14.92 7.24
N ILE A 27 14.72 13.87 7.97
CA ILE A 27 14.42 12.49 7.59
C ILE A 27 12.91 12.26 7.55
N ALA A 28 12.18 12.75 8.55
CA ALA A 28 10.72 12.63 8.60
C ALA A 28 10.03 13.32 7.42
N TRP A 29 10.57 14.45 6.98
CA TRP A 29 10.03 15.18 5.83
C TRP A 29 10.30 14.49 4.50
N LEU A 30 11.46 13.86 4.35
CA LEU A 30 11.81 13.11 3.14
C LEU A 30 10.98 11.83 2.98
N ASP A 31 10.60 11.20 4.08
CA ASP A 31 9.82 9.96 4.08
C ASP A 31 8.30 10.19 4.06
N SER A 32 7.84 11.40 4.35
CA SER A 32 6.41 11.69 4.51
C SER A 32 5.57 11.46 3.25
N GLY A 33 6.17 11.50 2.05
CA GLY A 33 5.49 11.21 0.79
C GLY A 33 5.45 9.73 0.42
N LYS A 34 6.40 8.93 0.91
CA LYS A 34 6.53 7.51 0.57
C LYS A 34 5.78 6.59 1.54
N ALA A 35 5.78 6.91 2.82
CA ALA A 35 5.17 6.09 3.85
C ALA A 35 3.68 5.80 3.62
N PRO A 36 2.80 6.76 3.25
CA PRO A 36 1.40 6.48 2.96
C PRO A 36 1.18 5.51 1.81
N VAL A 37 1.97 5.62 0.72
CA VAL A 37 1.90 4.73 -0.45
C VAL A 37 2.29 3.32 -0.06
N HIS A 38 3.42 3.14 0.61
CA HIS A 38 3.88 1.82 1.04
C HIS A 38 2.92 1.17 2.04
N GLN A 39 2.37 1.94 2.97
CA GLN A 39 1.36 1.44 3.91
C GLN A 39 0.09 0.99 3.20
N ALA A 40 -0.38 1.75 2.22
CA ALA A 40 -1.56 1.38 1.43
C ALA A 40 -1.32 0.09 0.65
N LEU A 41 -0.16 -0.06 0.00
CA LEU A 41 0.21 -1.27 -0.73
C LEU A 41 0.32 -2.48 0.20
N GLU A 42 0.91 -2.33 1.38
CA GLU A 42 1.01 -3.42 2.36
C GLU A 42 -0.36 -3.84 2.91
N ARG A 43 -1.24 -2.88 3.19
CA ARG A 43 -2.61 -3.18 3.62
C ARG A 43 -3.37 -3.93 2.54
N LEU A 44 -3.26 -3.50 1.29
CA LEU A 44 -3.91 -4.16 0.17
C LEU A 44 -3.35 -5.56 -0.07
N ALA A 45 -2.04 -5.74 0.01
CA ALA A 45 -1.40 -7.05 -0.14
C ALA A 45 -1.87 -8.02 0.96
N SER A 46 -1.94 -7.57 2.20
CA SER A 46 -2.44 -8.37 3.31
C SER A 46 -3.92 -8.72 3.15
N ALA A 47 -4.73 -7.74 2.78
CA ALA A 47 -6.16 -7.95 2.53
C ALA A 47 -6.40 -8.91 1.36
N SER A 48 -5.61 -8.82 0.30
CA SER A 48 -5.67 -9.72 -0.85
C SER A 48 -5.41 -11.18 -0.44
N ARG A 49 -4.40 -11.42 0.40
CA ARG A 49 -4.13 -12.77 0.93
C ARG A 49 -5.30 -13.29 1.75
N GLN A 50 -5.86 -12.44 2.60
CA GLN A 50 -7.02 -12.81 3.42
C GLN A 50 -8.23 -13.15 2.56
N GLN A 51 -8.50 -12.39 1.51
CA GLN A 51 -9.60 -12.65 0.59
C GLN A 51 -9.41 -13.96 -0.18
N ALA A 52 -8.19 -14.27 -0.59
CA ALA A 52 -7.86 -15.54 -1.23
C ALA A 52 -8.10 -16.72 -0.29
N GLU A 53 -7.73 -16.60 0.98
CA GLU A 53 -7.98 -17.62 2.01
C GLU A 53 -9.47 -17.81 2.30
N LEU A 54 -10.22 -16.72 2.40
CA LEU A 54 -11.67 -16.78 2.59
C LEU A 54 -12.39 -17.44 1.42
N ALA A 55 -11.93 -17.22 0.19
CA ALA A 55 -12.45 -17.90 -0.98
C ALA A 55 -12.16 -19.40 -0.94
N LEU A 56 -10.91 -19.75 -0.61
CA LEU A 56 -10.46 -21.14 -0.58
C LEU A 56 -11.18 -21.96 0.51
N HIS A 57 -11.28 -21.42 1.72
CA HIS A 57 -11.84 -22.14 2.87
C HIS A 57 -13.34 -21.92 3.07
N GLY A 58 -13.85 -20.76 2.62
CA GLY A 58 -15.26 -20.41 2.78
C GLY A 58 -16.17 -20.84 1.63
N GLY A 59 -15.63 -21.36 0.54
CA GLY A 59 -16.41 -21.72 -0.63
C GLY A 59 -17.03 -20.52 -1.36
N GLU A 60 -16.49 -19.35 -1.17
CA GLU A 60 -17.01 -18.10 -1.72
C GLU A 60 -16.18 -17.63 -2.92
N ILE A 61 -16.83 -16.97 -3.86
CA ILE A 61 -16.15 -16.31 -4.98
C ILE A 61 -15.97 -14.85 -4.62
N ARG A 62 -14.73 -14.40 -4.60
CA ARG A 62 -14.33 -13.05 -4.22
C ARG A 62 -13.47 -12.44 -5.32
N GLY A 63 -13.36 -11.15 -5.34
CA GLY A 63 -12.58 -10.47 -6.36
C GLY A 63 -12.05 -9.12 -5.94
N LEU A 64 -11.20 -8.58 -6.78
CA LEU A 64 -10.63 -7.24 -6.64
C LEU A 64 -10.90 -6.44 -7.91
N ARG A 65 -11.40 -5.23 -7.73
CA ARG A 65 -11.66 -4.27 -8.80
C ARG A 65 -11.07 -2.91 -8.46
N TRP A 66 -10.96 -2.08 -9.47
CA TRP A 66 -10.59 -0.67 -9.32
C TRP A 66 -11.81 0.20 -9.63
N ASN A 67 -12.15 1.12 -8.73
CA ASN A 67 -13.32 1.99 -8.93
C ASN A 67 -12.99 3.32 -9.61
N GLY A 68 -11.73 3.54 -9.97
CA GLY A 68 -11.21 4.78 -10.55
C GLY A 68 -10.40 5.62 -9.56
N SER A 69 -10.56 5.41 -8.26
CA SER A 69 -9.86 6.15 -7.21
C SER A 69 -9.22 5.26 -6.15
N ARG A 70 -9.79 4.08 -5.92
CA ARG A 70 -9.28 3.14 -4.93
C ARG A 70 -9.62 1.69 -5.30
N PRO A 71 -8.88 0.71 -4.77
CA PRO A 71 -9.26 -0.69 -4.94
C PRO A 71 -10.45 -1.04 -4.06
N GLU A 72 -11.28 -1.93 -4.56
CA GLU A 72 -12.43 -2.48 -3.83
C GLU A 72 -12.41 -3.99 -3.92
N PHE A 73 -12.58 -4.66 -2.78
CA PHE A 73 -12.88 -6.08 -2.75
C PHE A 73 -14.38 -6.29 -2.95
N VAL A 74 -14.71 -7.34 -3.67
CA VAL A 74 -16.09 -7.71 -3.98
C VAL A 74 -16.31 -9.20 -3.71
N ARG A 75 -17.54 -9.56 -3.44
CA ARG A 75 -17.99 -10.94 -3.27
C ARG A 75 -19.16 -11.22 -4.19
N LEU A 76 -19.19 -12.39 -4.77
CA LEU A 76 -20.30 -12.80 -5.63
C LEU A 76 -21.43 -13.37 -4.77
N ILE A 77 -22.58 -12.70 -4.76
CA ILE A 77 -23.78 -13.10 -4.04
C ILE A 77 -24.95 -13.04 -5.01
N ASP A 78 -25.68 -14.15 -5.17
CA ASP A 78 -26.85 -14.23 -6.06
C ASP A 78 -26.55 -13.72 -7.47
N GLU A 79 -25.43 -14.18 -8.02
CA GLU A 79 -24.94 -13.81 -9.36
C GLU A 79 -24.59 -12.33 -9.53
N ARG A 80 -24.45 -11.59 -8.45
CA ARG A 80 -24.09 -10.17 -8.46
C ARG A 80 -22.85 -9.90 -7.62
N TRP A 81 -21.98 -9.07 -8.15
CA TRP A 81 -20.82 -8.57 -7.41
C TRP A 81 -21.24 -7.49 -6.43
N GLN A 82 -20.99 -7.73 -5.16
CA GLN A 82 -21.26 -6.79 -4.08
C GLN A 82 -19.96 -6.37 -3.41
N ALA A 83 -19.86 -5.08 -3.08
CA ALA A 83 -18.70 -4.57 -2.38
C ALA A 83 -18.60 -5.22 -1.00
N GLU A 84 -17.40 -5.72 -0.69
CA GLU A 84 -17.06 -6.25 0.62
C GLU A 84 -16.39 -5.16 1.44
N PRO A 85 -16.88 -4.82 2.64
CA PRO A 85 -16.25 -3.80 3.45
C PRO A 85 -14.93 -4.31 4.03
N VAL A 86 -13.84 -3.96 3.40
CA VAL A 86 -12.48 -4.24 3.87
C VAL A 86 -11.82 -2.93 4.25
N ALA A 87 -11.34 -2.84 5.49
CA ALA A 87 -10.69 -1.63 5.98
C ALA A 87 -9.28 -1.50 5.39
N LEU A 88 -9.15 -0.74 4.32
CA LEU A 88 -7.87 -0.43 3.70
C LEU A 88 -7.26 0.89 4.22
N GLY A 89 -8.00 1.61 5.09
CA GLY A 89 -7.61 2.93 5.57
C GLY A 89 -7.74 3.99 4.48
N ASP A 90 -7.09 5.13 4.69
CA ASP A 90 -7.07 6.19 3.71
C ASP A 90 -6.23 5.79 2.51
N TRP A 91 -6.82 5.86 1.32
CA TRP A 91 -6.10 5.55 0.09
C TRP A 91 -5.45 6.80 -0.48
N PRO A 92 -4.12 6.82 -0.69
CA PRO A 92 -3.44 8.01 -1.23
C PRO A 92 -3.94 8.32 -2.64
N PRO A 93 -4.38 9.57 -2.92
CA PRO A 93 -4.85 9.93 -4.27
C PRO A 93 -3.79 9.80 -5.36
N VAL A 94 -2.50 9.91 -4.98
CA VAL A 94 -1.37 9.79 -5.91
C VAL A 94 -1.07 8.36 -6.33
N LEU A 95 -1.59 7.37 -5.60
CA LEU A 95 -1.39 5.95 -5.90
C LEU A 95 -2.46 5.48 -6.87
N GLN A 96 -2.07 5.28 -8.11
CA GLN A 96 -2.97 4.93 -9.20
C GLN A 96 -2.69 3.53 -9.73
N ALA A 97 -3.74 2.87 -10.16
CA ALA A 97 -3.67 1.58 -10.82
C ALA A 97 -3.84 1.75 -12.33
N ASP A 98 -3.26 0.85 -13.12
CA ASP A 98 -3.44 0.81 -14.57
C ASP A 98 -4.73 0.11 -14.99
N TRP A 99 -5.50 -0.39 -14.05
CA TRP A 99 -6.80 -0.97 -14.34
C TRP A 99 -7.84 0.11 -14.62
N PRO A 100 -8.73 -0.11 -15.60
CA PRO A 100 -9.86 0.79 -15.80
C PRO A 100 -10.84 0.69 -14.64
N ALA A 101 -11.54 1.76 -14.36
CA ALA A 101 -12.66 1.74 -13.43
C ALA A 101 -13.74 0.76 -13.94
N SER A 102 -14.14 -0.19 -13.10
CA SER A 102 -15.10 -1.21 -13.47
C SER A 102 -15.88 -1.69 -12.27
N ARG A 103 -17.11 -2.10 -12.50
CA ARG A 103 -17.93 -2.79 -11.49
C ARG A 103 -17.58 -4.27 -11.39
N GLU A 104 -17.02 -4.84 -12.43
CA GLU A 104 -16.59 -6.23 -12.45
C GLU A 104 -15.13 -6.34 -11.99
N PRO A 105 -14.80 -7.36 -11.18
CA PRO A 105 -13.43 -7.57 -10.76
C PRO A 105 -12.56 -8.08 -11.91
N ARG A 106 -11.33 -7.64 -11.93
CA ARG A 106 -10.32 -8.16 -12.85
C ARG A 106 -9.57 -9.36 -12.28
N LEU A 107 -9.47 -9.42 -10.96
CA LEU A 107 -8.91 -10.54 -10.24
C LEU A 107 -10.04 -11.27 -9.53
N VAL A 108 -10.14 -12.59 -9.72
CA VAL A 108 -11.20 -13.40 -9.12
C VAL A 108 -10.59 -14.57 -8.37
N PHE A 109 -10.84 -14.63 -7.07
CA PHE A 109 -10.49 -15.75 -6.20
C PHE A 109 -11.66 -16.71 -6.09
N THR A 110 -11.38 -17.99 -6.28
CA THR A 110 -12.37 -19.07 -6.13
C THR A 110 -11.88 -20.10 -5.12
N PRO A 111 -12.75 -21.03 -4.68
CA PRO A 111 -12.31 -22.15 -3.85
C PRO A 111 -11.25 -23.05 -4.51
N SER A 112 -11.15 -23.02 -5.82
CA SER A 112 -10.17 -23.80 -6.60
C SER A 112 -8.88 -23.02 -6.90
N GLY A 113 -8.78 -21.77 -6.47
CA GLY A 113 -7.67 -20.87 -6.76
C GLY A 113 -8.11 -19.62 -7.51
N VAL A 114 -7.23 -19.06 -8.33
CA VAL A 114 -7.54 -17.86 -9.12
C VAL A 114 -8.18 -18.26 -10.45
N ALA A 115 -9.45 -17.90 -10.63
CA ALA A 115 -10.18 -18.19 -11.86
C ALA A 115 -9.78 -17.25 -13.00
N ARG A 116 -9.40 -16.03 -12.66
CA ARG A 116 -8.92 -15.03 -13.61
C ARG A 116 -7.70 -14.35 -13.01
N SER A 117 -6.55 -14.62 -13.60
CA SER A 117 -5.32 -13.92 -13.22
C SER A 117 -5.22 -12.58 -13.95
N ALA A 118 -4.72 -11.60 -13.26
CA ALA A 118 -4.50 -10.28 -13.83
C ALA A 118 -3.19 -9.71 -13.28
N ALA A 119 -2.48 -8.98 -14.12
CA ALA A 119 -1.37 -8.15 -13.68
C ALA A 119 -1.90 -6.76 -13.34
N LEU A 120 -1.40 -6.19 -12.26
CA LEU A 120 -1.74 -4.85 -11.82
C LEU A 120 -0.47 -4.04 -11.67
N ASN A 121 -0.41 -2.91 -12.34
CA ASN A 121 0.71 -1.99 -12.21
C ASN A 121 0.27 -0.78 -11.41
N TRP A 122 0.96 -0.57 -10.29
CA TRP A 122 0.81 0.61 -9.47
C TRP A 122 1.80 1.67 -9.89
N HIS A 123 1.39 2.91 -9.89
CA HIS A 123 2.28 4.04 -10.13
C HIS A 123 1.91 5.22 -9.22
N TRP A 124 2.95 5.93 -8.82
CA TRP A 124 2.89 7.15 -8.02
C TRP A 124 4.10 8.02 -8.39
N PRO A 125 4.15 9.30 -7.99
CA PRO A 125 5.21 10.21 -8.47
C PRO A 125 6.65 9.73 -8.25
N GLU A 126 6.91 9.00 -7.15
CA GLU A 126 8.27 8.54 -6.82
C GLU A 126 8.57 7.11 -7.27
N GLY A 127 7.61 6.39 -7.86
CA GLY A 127 7.89 5.02 -8.25
C GLY A 127 6.74 4.26 -8.89
N ALA A 128 6.97 2.99 -9.09
CA ALA A 128 5.99 2.06 -9.64
C ALA A 128 6.26 0.65 -9.12
N GLN A 129 5.22 -0.18 -9.10
CA GLN A 129 5.33 -1.57 -8.69
C GLN A 129 4.38 -2.43 -9.51
N ARG A 130 4.85 -3.61 -9.91
CA ARG A 130 4.04 -4.58 -10.63
C ARG A 130 3.61 -5.70 -9.69
N TRP A 131 2.33 -6.01 -9.73
CA TRP A 131 1.72 -7.08 -8.97
C TRP A 131 1.18 -8.16 -9.90
N GLN A 132 1.44 -9.41 -9.56
CA GLN A 132 0.91 -10.57 -10.27
C GLN A 132 0.48 -11.62 -9.25
N TRP A 133 -0.61 -12.29 -9.52
CA TRP A 133 -1.09 -13.41 -8.72
C TRP A 133 -0.92 -14.71 -9.50
N ASN A 134 -0.38 -15.73 -8.84
CA ASN A 134 -0.33 -17.07 -9.42
C ASN A 134 -1.68 -17.77 -9.27
N GLY A 135 -1.81 -18.98 -9.82
CA GLY A 135 -3.05 -19.77 -9.76
C GLY A 135 -3.51 -20.14 -8.36
N ALA A 136 -2.60 -20.14 -7.38
CA ALA A 136 -2.91 -20.40 -5.97
C ALA A 136 -3.34 -19.15 -5.19
N GLY A 137 -3.39 -17.97 -5.82
CA GLY A 137 -3.76 -16.73 -5.18
C GLY A 137 -2.61 -16.03 -4.45
N GLN A 138 -1.38 -16.50 -4.64
CA GLN A 138 -0.21 -15.86 -4.05
C GLN A 138 0.21 -14.65 -4.87
N LEU A 139 0.48 -13.56 -4.17
CA LEU A 139 0.88 -12.30 -4.78
C LEU A 139 2.40 -12.24 -4.93
N HIS A 140 2.85 -11.93 -6.13
CA HIS A 140 4.24 -11.60 -6.45
C HIS A 140 4.34 -10.12 -6.77
N ARG A 141 5.23 -9.43 -6.08
CA ARG A 141 5.47 -8.01 -6.26
C ARG A 141 6.88 -7.78 -6.80
N ALA A 142 6.99 -6.95 -7.83
CA ALA A 142 8.28 -6.57 -8.39
C ALA A 142 8.33 -5.05 -8.58
N PRO A 143 9.47 -4.40 -8.29
CA PRO A 143 9.66 -2.99 -8.65
C PRO A 143 9.64 -2.87 -10.18
N ARG A 144 9.18 -1.73 -10.64
CA ARG A 144 9.07 -1.46 -12.07
C ARG A 144 9.99 -0.30 -12.50
#